data_bc7d6123558f53b6595a51dd1000117d
#
_entry.id   bc7d6123558f53b6595a51dd1000117d
#
_cell.length_a   1.000
_cell.length_b   1.000
_cell.length_c   1.000
_cell.angle_alpha   90.00
_cell.angle_beta   90.00
_cell.angle_gamma   90.00
#
_symmetry.space_group_name_H-M   'P 1'
#
loop_
_entity.id
_entity.type
_entity.pdbx_description
1 polymer ?
#
loop_
_entity_poly.entity_id
_entity_poly.type
_entity_poly.pdbx_seq_one_letter_code
_entity_poly.pdbx_strand_id
1 'polypeptide(L)'
;MHFGIKDLIDVLLVAYFLYQTYKLMKSSGTLAIFSGVVSFIIVWILVSQILEMRLMGAILDKMINVGVLVLIILFQDDIRRFLIAFGSHKGWKFLTKLFGKHNEGNESEQSFVAPVVLACMNMAKKKTGALICIEQEMDLSTFEHTGEMFNADVNARLIENIFFKNSPLHDGAMIIAKNRIRAAGCILPVAQTNNLPKEMGLRHRSGLGMSLETDAIVIIVSEERGKISVAHNGNIQVLSLIHI
;
A
#
# COMPACT_ATOMS: atom_id res chain seq x y z
N MET A 1 12.73 -40.25 -16.37
CA MET A 1 12.59 -39.23 -15.31
C MET A 1 11.47 -39.73 -14.40
N HIS A 2 11.79 -40.04 -13.15
CA HIS A 2 10.77 -40.43 -12.17
C HIS A 2 10.27 -39.15 -11.50
N PHE A 3 9.02 -38.78 -11.77
CA PHE A 3 8.34 -37.70 -11.08
C PHE A 3 8.20 -38.06 -9.60
N GLY A 4 8.95 -37.38 -8.74
CA GLY A 4 8.93 -37.57 -7.28
C GLY A 4 8.06 -36.51 -6.59
N ILE A 5 7.75 -36.74 -5.32
CA ILE A 5 7.03 -35.78 -4.46
C ILE A 5 7.76 -34.45 -4.41
N LYS A 6 9.09 -34.43 -4.53
CA LYS A 6 9.92 -33.22 -4.57
C LYS A 6 9.64 -32.38 -5.80
N ASP A 7 9.46 -32.99 -6.97
CA ASP A 7 9.18 -32.29 -8.23
C ASP A 7 7.77 -31.66 -8.20
N LEU A 8 6.81 -32.31 -7.54
CA LEU A 8 5.48 -31.75 -7.34
C LEU A 8 5.50 -30.49 -6.43
N ILE A 9 6.28 -30.54 -5.34
CA ILE A 9 6.43 -29.42 -4.41
C ILE A 9 7.14 -28.26 -5.11
N ASP A 10 8.16 -28.53 -5.93
CA ASP A 10 8.91 -27.54 -6.67
C ASP A 10 8.00 -26.79 -7.67
N VAL A 11 7.21 -27.53 -8.46
CA VAL A 11 6.22 -26.93 -9.39
C VAL A 11 5.19 -26.09 -8.65
N LEU A 12 4.67 -26.55 -7.50
CA LEU A 12 3.71 -25.80 -6.71
C LEU A 12 4.32 -24.52 -6.12
N LEU A 13 5.57 -24.60 -5.64
CA LEU A 13 6.29 -23.41 -5.12
C LEU A 13 6.53 -22.38 -6.21
N VAL A 14 6.98 -22.81 -7.39
CA VAL A 14 7.19 -21.92 -8.54
C VAL A 14 5.86 -21.29 -8.99
N ALA A 15 4.80 -22.08 -9.10
CA ALA A 15 3.48 -21.58 -9.46
C ALA A 15 2.94 -20.56 -8.44
N TYR A 16 3.13 -20.81 -7.15
CA TYR A 16 2.74 -19.90 -6.07
C TYR A 16 3.57 -18.61 -6.14
N PHE A 17 4.87 -18.69 -6.36
CA PHE A 17 5.75 -17.53 -6.51
C PHE A 17 5.34 -16.67 -7.70
N LEU A 18 5.10 -17.29 -8.86
CA LEU A 18 4.63 -16.58 -10.07
C LEU A 18 3.26 -15.92 -9.85
N TYR A 19 2.34 -16.60 -9.16
CA TYR A 19 1.04 -16.05 -8.83
C TYR A 19 1.14 -14.83 -7.90
N GLN A 20 1.98 -14.88 -6.87
CA GLN A 20 2.21 -13.75 -5.96
C GLN A 20 2.85 -12.57 -6.69
N THR A 21 3.83 -12.83 -7.56
CA THR A 21 4.46 -11.81 -8.40
C THR A 21 3.43 -11.15 -9.31
N TYR A 22 2.60 -11.93 -10.00
CA TYR A 22 1.51 -11.42 -10.84
C TYR A 22 0.52 -10.56 -10.05
N LYS A 23 0.10 -11.01 -8.87
CA LYS A 23 -0.83 -10.27 -8.00
C LYS A 23 -0.25 -8.92 -7.56
N LEU A 24 1.03 -8.88 -7.20
CA LEU A 24 1.74 -7.65 -6.79
C LEU A 24 1.80 -6.65 -7.94
N MET A 25 2.12 -7.12 -9.14
CA MET A 25 2.23 -6.29 -10.34
C MET A 25 0.89 -5.75 -10.83
N LYS A 26 -0.19 -6.52 -10.65
CA LYS A 26 -1.54 -6.08 -10.99
C LYS A 26 -1.99 -4.90 -10.13
N SER A 27 -1.56 -4.82 -8.87
CA SER A 27 -1.88 -3.72 -7.96
C SER A 27 -1.09 -2.44 -8.25
N SER A 28 0.14 -2.57 -8.79
CA SER A 28 1.05 -1.45 -9.03
C SER A 28 0.90 -0.77 -10.40
N GLY A 29 0.03 -1.27 -11.28
CA GLY A 29 -0.13 -0.73 -12.65
C GLY A 29 1.05 -0.99 -13.59
N THR A 30 2.07 -1.75 -13.14
CA THR A 30 3.31 -2.05 -13.88
C THR A 30 3.20 -3.23 -14.85
N LEU A 31 2.00 -3.76 -15.05
CA LEU A 31 1.73 -4.89 -15.96
C LEU A 31 2.22 -4.64 -17.40
N ALA A 32 2.12 -3.40 -17.89
CA ALA A 32 2.58 -3.05 -19.24
C ALA A 32 4.11 -3.19 -19.38
N ILE A 33 4.86 -2.77 -18.36
CA ILE A 33 6.33 -2.87 -18.34
C ILE A 33 6.74 -4.35 -18.27
N PHE A 34 6.10 -5.14 -17.43
CA PHE A 34 6.37 -6.57 -17.33
C PHE A 34 6.08 -7.32 -18.65
N SER A 35 4.95 -7.02 -19.27
CA SER A 35 4.61 -7.58 -20.57
C SER A 35 5.69 -7.26 -21.61
N GLY A 36 6.23 -6.03 -21.60
CA GLY A 36 7.35 -5.62 -22.45
C GLY A 36 8.62 -6.43 -22.19
N VAL A 37 8.98 -6.61 -20.92
CA VAL A 37 10.16 -7.40 -20.52
C VAL A 37 10.02 -8.87 -20.92
N VAL A 38 8.86 -9.48 -20.66
CA VAL A 38 8.60 -10.88 -21.06
C VAL A 38 8.65 -11.04 -22.56
N SER A 39 8.04 -10.11 -23.31
CA SER A 39 8.09 -10.11 -24.79
C SER A 39 9.55 -10.01 -25.28
N PHE A 40 10.37 -9.13 -24.68
CA PHE A 40 11.78 -8.99 -25.03
C PHE A 40 12.58 -10.27 -24.76
N ILE A 41 12.36 -10.94 -23.63
CA ILE A 41 13.00 -12.22 -23.29
C ILE A 41 12.60 -13.31 -24.30
N ILE A 42 11.33 -13.37 -24.70
CA ILE A 42 10.85 -14.35 -25.71
C ILE A 42 11.57 -14.10 -27.04
N VAL A 43 11.66 -12.85 -27.50
CA VAL A 43 12.39 -12.48 -28.72
C VAL A 43 13.86 -12.86 -28.64
N TRP A 44 14.51 -12.59 -27.49
CA TRP A 44 15.89 -12.96 -27.27
C TRP A 44 16.12 -14.48 -27.35
N ILE A 45 15.29 -15.29 -26.68
CA ILE A 45 15.38 -16.75 -26.74
C ILE A 45 15.20 -17.23 -28.18
N LEU A 46 14.22 -16.69 -28.91
CA LEU A 46 13.93 -17.07 -30.29
C LEU A 46 15.12 -16.76 -31.22
N VAL A 47 15.69 -15.58 -31.10
CA VAL A 47 16.80 -15.12 -31.96
C VAL A 47 18.12 -15.81 -31.59
N SER A 48 18.41 -15.93 -30.29
CA SER A 48 19.71 -16.42 -29.80
C SER A 48 19.78 -17.94 -29.74
N GLN A 49 18.67 -18.63 -29.35
CA GLN A 49 18.67 -20.08 -29.13
C GLN A 49 18.06 -20.86 -30.28
N ILE A 50 17.01 -20.34 -30.94
CA ILE A 50 16.28 -21.09 -31.97
C ILE A 50 16.82 -20.75 -33.36
N LEU A 51 17.04 -19.45 -33.65
CA LEU A 51 17.53 -19.02 -34.98
C LEU A 51 19.06 -18.96 -35.07
N GLU A 52 19.77 -19.12 -33.93
CA GLU A 52 21.25 -19.09 -33.83
C GLU A 52 21.91 -17.88 -34.58
N MET A 53 21.25 -16.71 -34.57
CA MET A 53 21.69 -15.51 -35.25
C MET A 53 22.84 -14.84 -34.50
N ARG A 54 24.09 -15.04 -34.93
CA ARG A 54 25.30 -14.60 -34.19
C ARG A 54 25.37 -13.10 -33.96
N LEU A 55 25.10 -12.26 -34.98
CA LEU A 55 25.19 -10.81 -34.83
C LEU A 55 24.07 -10.23 -33.99
N MET A 56 22.85 -10.63 -34.28
CA MET A 56 21.65 -10.15 -33.53
C MET A 56 21.66 -10.68 -32.10
N GLY A 57 22.06 -11.94 -31.89
CA GLY A 57 22.23 -12.54 -30.56
C GLY A 57 23.23 -11.75 -29.72
N ALA A 58 24.43 -11.44 -30.28
CA ALA A 58 25.43 -10.66 -29.55
C ALA A 58 25.00 -9.24 -29.17
N ILE A 59 24.16 -8.60 -29.98
CA ILE A 59 23.55 -7.29 -29.64
C ILE A 59 22.54 -7.45 -28.51
N LEU A 60 21.65 -8.43 -28.62
CA LEU A 60 20.62 -8.68 -27.63
C LEU A 60 21.23 -9.11 -26.28
N ASP A 61 22.30 -9.91 -26.27
CA ASP A 61 23.03 -10.28 -25.04
C ASP A 61 23.58 -9.07 -24.30
N LYS A 62 24.17 -8.11 -25.03
CA LYS A 62 24.64 -6.84 -24.45
C LYS A 62 23.48 -6.01 -23.91
N MET A 63 22.35 -5.99 -24.62
CA MET A 63 21.16 -5.27 -24.16
C MET A 63 20.57 -5.89 -22.90
N ILE A 64 20.59 -7.22 -22.74
CA ILE A 64 20.13 -7.88 -21.51
C ILE A 64 21.01 -7.46 -20.33
N ASN A 65 22.34 -7.47 -20.46
CA ASN A 65 23.24 -7.09 -19.38
C ASN A 65 22.98 -5.67 -18.86
N VAL A 66 22.76 -4.72 -19.76
CA VAL A 66 22.38 -3.33 -19.38
C VAL A 66 20.94 -3.27 -18.90
N GLY A 67 20.03 -4.03 -19.55
CA GLY A 67 18.61 -4.08 -19.26
C GLY A 67 18.31 -4.55 -17.84
N VAL A 68 19.06 -5.52 -17.32
CA VAL A 68 18.92 -5.99 -15.93
C VAL A 68 19.18 -4.85 -14.94
N LEU A 69 20.22 -4.04 -15.16
CA LEU A 69 20.52 -2.90 -14.30
C LEU A 69 19.39 -1.86 -14.35
N VAL A 70 18.93 -1.53 -15.56
CA VAL A 70 17.80 -0.61 -15.76
C VAL A 70 16.53 -1.14 -15.07
N LEU A 71 16.30 -2.44 -15.16
CA LEU A 71 15.14 -3.10 -14.56
C LEU A 71 15.18 -3.02 -13.02
N ILE A 72 16.35 -3.23 -12.42
CA ILE A 72 16.53 -3.08 -10.95
C ILE A 72 16.22 -1.64 -10.50
N ILE A 73 16.71 -0.64 -11.25
CA ILE A 73 16.44 0.77 -10.95
C ILE A 73 14.94 1.09 -11.11
N LEU A 74 14.31 0.55 -12.15
CA LEU A 74 12.90 0.81 -12.45
C LEU A 74 11.96 0.18 -11.41
N PHE A 75 12.32 -1.00 -10.89
CA PHE A 75 11.53 -1.72 -9.89
C PHE A 75 12.04 -1.57 -8.45
N GLN A 76 12.95 -0.61 -8.18
CA GLN A 76 13.52 -0.44 -6.83
C GLN A 76 12.43 -0.25 -5.76
N ASP A 77 11.38 0.50 -6.06
CA ASP A 77 10.28 0.76 -5.11
C ASP A 77 9.40 -0.47 -4.89
N ASP A 78 9.13 -1.24 -5.94
CA ASP A 78 8.39 -2.50 -5.85
C ASP A 78 9.19 -3.57 -5.08
N ILE A 79 10.51 -3.63 -5.32
CA ILE A 79 11.43 -4.52 -4.58
C ILE A 79 11.46 -4.12 -3.10
N ARG A 80 11.55 -2.83 -2.79
CA ARG A 80 11.52 -2.33 -1.41
C ARG A 80 10.23 -2.71 -0.71
N ARG A 81 9.07 -2.50 -1.34
CA ARG A 81 7.76 -2.90 -0.82
C ARG A 81 7.66 -4.40 -0.59
N PHE A 82 8.14 -5.19 -1.56
CA PHE A 82 8.17 -6.66 -1.42
C PHE A 82 9.01 -7.11 -0.24
N LEU A 83 10.21 -6.55 -0.07
CA LEU A 83 11.10 -6.89 1.05
C LEU A 83 10.49 -6.51 2.39
N ILE A 84 9.83 -5.35 2.50
CA ILE A 84 9.11 -4.93 3.70
C ILE A 84 7.95 -5.90 3.99
N ALA A 85 7.13 -6.22 2.99
CA ALA A 85 6.02 -7.15 3.13
C ALA A 85 6.48 -8.57 3.51
N PHE A 86 7.63 -9.00 2.99
CA PHE A 86 8.22 -10.30 3.30
C PHE A 86 8.85 -10.31 4.70
N GLY A 87 9.51 -9.22 5.10
CA GLY A 87 10.11 -9.04 6.43
C GLY A 87 9.08 -8.76 7.52
N SER A 88 7.84 -8.43 7.14
CA SER A 88 6.79 -8.09 8.09
C SER A 88 6.34 -9.29 8.92
N HIS A 89 6.03 -9.03 10.18
CA HIS A 89 5.74 -10.04 11.23
C HIS A 89 4.55 -10.98 10.92
N LYS A 90 3.77 -10.74 9.86
CA LYS A 90 2.63 -11.63 9.50
C LYS A 90 3.08 -13.02 9.07
N GLY A 91 4.17 -13.12 8.29
CA GLY A 91 4.77 -14.42 7.94
C GLY A 91 5.39 -15.12 9.15
N TRP A 92 6.03 -14.35 10.03
CA TRP A 92 6.64 -14.85 11.25
C TRP A 92 5.62 -15.26 12.32
N LYS A 93 4.53 -14.52 12.46
CA LYS A 93 3.41 -14.89 13.36
C LYS A 93 2.74 -16.21 12.97
N PHE A 94 2.70 -16.54 11.68
CA PHE A 94 2.21 -17.84 11.23
C PHE A 94 3.14 -18.97 11.66
N LEU A 95 4.45 -18.77 11.54
CA LEU A 95 5.47 -19.74 12.01
C LEU A 95 5.50 -19.84 13.54
N THR A 96 5.40 -18.73 14.27
CA THR A 96 5.36 -18.75 15.74
C THR A 96 4.05 -19.34 16.27
N LYS A 97 2.93 -19.19 15.54
CA LYS A 97 1.65 -19.83 15.86
C LYS A 97 1.70 -21.36 15.64
N LEU A 98 2.57 -21.82 14.73
CA LEU A 98 2.81 -23.26 14.51
C LEU A 98 3.78 -23.86 15.56
N PHE A 99 4.72 -23.07 16.10
CA PHE A 99 5.79 -23.54 16.99
C PHE A 99 5.77 -22.90 18.39
N GLY A 100 4.93 -21.93 18.67
CA GLY A 100 4.96 -21.15 19.91
C GLY A 100 3.69 -21.20 20.71
N LYS A 101 3.83 -21.60 21.95
CA LYS A 101 2.86 -21.61 23.04
C LYS A 101 2.26 -20.21 23.24
N HIS A 102 0.95 -20.19 23.29
CA HIS A 102 0.07 -19.10 23.70
C HIS A 102 0.60 -18.32 24.91
N ASN A 103 0.99 -17.08 24.72
CA ASN A 103 0.99 -16.08 25.78
C ASN A 103 0.17 -14.91 25.27
N GLU A 104 -1.15 -15.01 25.47
CA GLU A 104 -2.01 -13.84 25.48
C GLU A 104 -1.71 -13.04 26.74
N GLY A 105 -0.79 -12.08 26.61
CA GLY A 105 -0.76 -10.95 27.51
C GLY A 105 -1.96 -10.07 27.18
N ASN A 106 -2.99 -10.12 28.00
CA ASN A 106 -4.07 -9.13 28.08
C ASN A 106 -3.46 -7.77 28.48
N GLU A 107 -2.80 -7.08 27.57
CA GLU A 107 -2.81 -5.63 27.58
C GLU A 107 -4.18 -5.24 27.03
N SER A 108 -4.96 -4.54 27.84
CA SER A 108 -6.19 -3.87 27.43
C SER A 108 -5.81 -2.88 26.31
N GLU A 109 -5.78 -3.36 25.07
CA GLU A 109 -5.77 -2.51 23.90
C GLU A 109 -7.04 -1.68 23.98
N GLN A 110 -6.94 -0.48 24.56
CA GLN A 110 -7.96 0.53 24.38
C GLN A 110 -8.06 0.71 22.87
N SER A 111 -9.04 0.04 22.29
CA SER A 111 -9.22 0.01 20.85
C SER A 111 -9.42 1.45 20.37
N PHE A 112 -8.38 2.02 19.74
CA PHE A 112 -8.44 3.36 19.13
C PHE A 112 -9.47 3.41 18.00
N VAL A 113 -9.93 2.28 17.52
CA VAL A 113 -10.86 2.15 16.40
C VAL A 113 -12.20 2.81 16.72
N ALA A 114 -12.76 2.57 17.90
CA ALA A 114 -14.07 3.13 18.27
C ALA A 114 -14.07 4.67 18.30
N PRO A 115 -13.10 5.37 18.91
CA PRO A 115 -12.97 6.82 18.81
C PRO A 115 -12.83 7.35 17.38
N VAL A 116 -12.06 6.68 16.53
CA VAL A 116 -11.88 7.07 15.12
C VAL A 116 -13.20 6.95 14.35
N VAL A 117 -13.88 5.81 14.49
CA VAL A 117 -15.18 5.58 13.83
C VAL A 117 -16.20 6.62 14.27
N LEU A 118 -16.30 6.90 15.59
CA LEU A 118 -17.22 7.91 16.12
C LEU A 118 -16.92 9.30 15.55
N ALA A 119 -15.67 9.71 15.52
CA ALA A 119 -15.24 10.98 14.92
C ALA A 119 -15.63 11.07 13.44
N CYS A 120 -15.32 10.02 12.65
CA CYS A 120 -15.66 9.97 11.23
C CYS A 120 -17.17 10.08 11.00
N MET A 121 -17.98 9.39 11.79
CA MET A 121 -19.45 9.46 11.70
C MET A 121 -19.97 10.87 12.03
N ASN A 122 -19.44 11.52 13.07
CA ASN A 122 -19.83 12.87 13.46
C ASN A 122 -19.42 13.89 12.39
N MET A 123 -18.18 13.79 11.86
CA MET A 123 -17.69 14.66 10.79
C MET A 123 -18.46 14.44 9.49
N ALA A 124 -18.81 13.20 9.14
CA ALA A 124 -19.64 12.90 7.99
C ALA A 124 -21.03 13.55 8.06
N LYS A 125 -21.70 13.49 9.22
CA LYS A 125 -22.99 14.17 9.46
C LYS A 125 -22.89 15.69 9.33
N LYS A 126 -21.79 16.28 9.82
CA LYS A 126 -21.52 17.72 9.75
C LYS A 126 -20.93 18.17 8.42
N LYS A 127 -20.65 17.24 7.49
CA LYS A 127 -19.92 17.49 6.25
C LYS A 127 -18.57 18.17 6.49
N THR A 128 -17.86 17.73 7.51
CA THR A 128 -16.49 18.17 7.82
C THR A 128 -15.52 17.23 7.12
N GLY A 129 -14.67 17.75 6.23
CA GLY A 129 -13.67 16.96 5.53
C GLY A 129 -12.56 16.48 6.47
N ALA A 130 -12.15 15.23 6.33
CA ALA A 130 -11.04 14.69 7.10
C ALA A 130 -10.22 13.69 6.28
N LEU A 131 -8.92 13.59 6.61
CA LEU A 131 -7.97 12.65 6.01
C LEU A 131 -7.14 12.04 7.13
N ILE A 132 -7.38 10.77 7.44
CA ILE A 132 -6.77 10.07 8.59
C ILE A 132 -5.97 8.88 8.06
N CYS A 133 -4.66 8.87 8.32
CA CYS A 133 -3.76 7.76 7.98
C CYS A 133 -3.49 6.93 9.22
N ILE A 134 -3.69 5.63 9.12
CA ILE A 134 -3.40 4.66 10.18
C ILE A 134 -2.20 3.84 9.74
N GLU A 135 -1.09 4.01 10.45
CA GLU A 135 0.14 3.25 10.24
C GLU A 135 -0.12 1.75 10.41
N GLN A 136 0.46 0.96 9.54
CA GLN A 136 0.45 -0.50 9.62
C GLN A 136 1.87 -1.01 9.91
N GLU A 137 2.54 -1.59 8.92
CA GLU A 137 3.89 -2.14 9.07
C GLU A 137 4.98 -1.19 8.55
N MET A 138 4.62 -0.34 7.57
CA MET A 138 5.52 0.69 7.06
C MET A 138 5.50 1.91 7.96
N ASP A 139 6.68 2.33 8.40
CA ASP A 139 6.88 3.55 9.17
C ASP A 139 6.49 4.79 8.37
N LEU A 140 5.62 5.62 8.93
CA LEU A 140 5.13 6.85 8.33
C LEU A 140 5.87 8.10 8.83
N SER A 141 6.98 7.95 9.56
CA SER A 141 7.75 9.07 10.14
C SER A 141 8.14 10.14 9.12
N THR A 142 8.45 9.74 7.89
CA THR A 142 8.77 10.67 6.79
C THR A 142 7.60 11.65 6.51
N PHE A 143 6.36 11.17 6.60
CA PHE A 143 5.17 11.99 6.41
C PHE A 143 4.79 12.75 7.68
N GLU A 144 5.02 12.18 8.88
CA GLU A 144 4.80 12.86 10.16
C GLU A 144 5.58 14.17 10.24
N HIS A 145 6.85 14.17 9.79
CA HIS A 145 7.73 15.35 9.81
C HIS A 145 7.30 16.48 8.86
N THR A 146 6.35 16.25 7.95
CA THR A 146 5.81 17.30 7.07
C THR A 146 4.73 18.12 7.74
N GLY A 147 4.17 17.66 8.86
CA GLY A 147 3.14 18.33 9.64
C GLY A 147 3.60 18.72 11.04
N GLU A 148 2.64 19.11 11.87
CA GLU A 148 2.87 19.40 13.29
C GLU A 148 2.88 18.10 14.10
N MET A 149 4.00 17.79 14.71
CA MET A 149 4.19 16.57 15.51
C MET A 149 3.72 16.75 16.95
N PHE A 150 2.98 15.77 17.43
CA PHE A 150 2.60 15.68 18.85
C PHE A 150 2.31 14.21 19.21
N ASN A 151 2.12 13.93 20.49
CA ASN A 151 1.90 12.57 20.96
C ASN A 151 0.66 12.54 21.86
N ALA A 152 -0.52 12.38 21.24
CA ALA A 152 -1.80 12.43 21.94
C ALA A 152 -2.55 11.10 21.88
N ASP A 153 -3.37 10.84 22.90
CA ASP A 153 -4.29 9.70 22.90
C ASP A 153 -5.39 9.89 21.86
N VAL A 154 -5.77 8.79 21.20
CA VAL A 154 -6.82 8.83 20.19
C VAL A 154 -8.18 9.07 20.87
N ASN A 155 -8.76 10.24 20.62
CA ASN A 155 -10.04 10.66 21.17
C ASN A 155 -10.88 11.31 20.08
N ALA A 156 -12.17 10.94 20.01
CA ALA A 156 -13.06 11.43 18.97
C ALA A 156 -13.17 12.97 18.94
N ARG A 157 -13.25 13.61 20.13
CA ARG A 157 -13.34 15.07 20.22
C ARG A 157 -12.06 15.76 19.74
N LEU A 158 -10.90 15.17 20.02
CA LEU A 158 -9.62 15.70 19.53
C LEU A 158 -9.53 15.60 18.01
N ILE A 159 -9.92 14.47 17.43
CA ILE A 159 -9.98 14.29 15.98
C ILE A 159 -10.90 15.33 15.34
N GLU A 160 -12.13 15.50 15.87
CA GLU A 160 -13.07 16.51 15.38
C GLU A 160 -12.51 17.94 15.47
N ASN A 161 -11.72 18.25 16.51
CA ASN A 161 -11.05 19.54 16.69
C ASN A 161 -9.92 19.75 15.67
N ILE A 162 -9.12 18.74 15.41
CA ILE A 162 -8.05 18.82 14.40
C ILE A 162 -8.64 19.18 13.03
N PHE A 163 -9.74 18.53 12.65
CA PHE A 163 -10.40 18.76 11.35
C PHE A 163 -11.47 19.85 11.37
N PHE A 164 -11.57 20.58 12.47
CA PHE A 164 -12.51 21.71 12.53
C PHE A 164 -12.15 22.74 11.47
N LYS A 165 -13.13 23.19 10.67
CA LYS A 165 -12.93 24.12 9.58
C LYS A 165 -12.29 25.42 10.10
N ASN A 166 -11.27 25.89 9.42
CA ASN A 166 -10.43 27.04 9.80
C ASN A 166 -9.48 26.80 11.01
N SER A 167 -9.35 25.58 11.51
CA SER A 167 -8.25 25.21 12.41
C SER A 167 -6.93 25.19 11.63
N PRO A 168 -5.78 25.59 12.18
CA PRO A 168 -4.48 25.51 11.51
C PRO A 168 -4.11 24.08 11.08
N LEU A 169 -4.62 23.05 11.77
CA LEU A 169 -4.27 21.64 11.57
C LEU A 169 -5.19 20.90 10.59
N HIS A 170 -6.28 21.54 10.10
CA HIS A 170 -7.29 20.84 9.30
C HIS A 170 -6.87 20.61 7.84
N ASP A 171 -5.90 21.38 7.36
CA ASP A 171 -5.39 21.25 5.99
C ASP A 171 -4.22 20.26 5.97
N GLY A 172 -4.50 19.08 5.48
CA GLY A 172 -3.57 17.95 5.46
C GLY A 172 -4.14 16.69 6.09
N ALA A 173 -3.27 15.75 6.40
CA ALA A 173 -3.63 14.48 7.01
C ALA A 173 -3.25 14.44 8.49
N MET A 174 -4.03 13.69 9.25
CA MET A 174 -3.65 13.26 10.60
C MET A 174 -3.09 11.84 10.53
N ILE A 175 -1.97 11.59 11.20
CA ILE A 175 -1.32 10.28 11.25
C ILE A 175 -1.50 9.67 12.65
N ILE A 176 -2.00 8.44 12.65
CA ILE A 176 -2.11 7.60 13.86
C ILE A 176 -1.09 6.46 13.70
N ALA A 177 -0.14 6.39 14.62
CA ALA A 177 0.84 5.33 14.71
C ALA A 177 0.94 4.82 16.16
N LYS A 178 1.10 3.52 16.34
CA LYS A 178 1.20 2.87 17.66
C LYS A 178 0.07 3.27 18.61
N ASN A 179 -1.15 3.28 18.11
CA ASN A 179 -2.38 3.63 18.85
C ASN A 179 -2.42 5.08 19.39
N ARG A 180 -1.61 5.99 18.84
CA ARG A 180 -1.54 7.41 19.24
C ARG A 180 -1.61 8.32 18.02
N ILE A 181 -2.17 9.52 18.19
CA ILE A 181 -2.09 10.58 17.18
C ILE A 181 -0.65 11.13 17.24
N ARG A 182 0.08 11.02 16.13
CA ARG A 182 1.49 11.40 16.03
C ARG A 182 1.71 12.75 15.39
N ALA A 183 0.93 13.07 14.37
CA ALA A 183 1.04 14.34 13.66
C ALA A 183 -0.29 14.73 13.02
N ALA A 184 -0.47 16.01 12.71
CA ALA A 184 -1.59 16.53 11.93
C ALA A 184 -1.11 17.66 10.98
N GLY A 185 -1.93 17.97 9.96
CA GLY A 185 -1.53 18.89 8.90
C GLY A 185 -0.43 18.29 7.98
N CYS A 186 -0.31 16.97 7.93
CA CYS A 186 0.74 16.30 7.16
C CYS A 186 0.44 16.35 5.66
N ILE A 187 1.51 16.53 4.87
CA ILE A 187 1.45 16.54 3.41
C ILE A 187 1.58 15.09 2.92
N LEU A 188 0.61 14.66 2.10
CA LEU A 188 0.61 13.33 1.51
C LEU A 188 0.83 13.38 -0.01
N PRO A 189 1.37 12.30 -0.60
CA PRO A 189 1.47 12.16 -2.05
C PRO A 189 0.09 12.16 -2.70
N VAL A 190 -0.02 12.80 -3.86
CA VAL A 190 -1.28 12.91 -4.61
C VAL A 190 -1.24 11.97 -5.81
N ALA A 191 -2.17 11.02 -5.88
CA ALA A 191 -2.28 10.14 -7.03
C ALA A 191 -2.65 10.91 -8.30
N GLN A 192 -1.81 10.77 -9.34
CA GLN A 192 -2.02 11.35 -10.67
C GLN A 192 -2.80 10.37 -11.57
N THR A 193 -3.92 9.84 -11.09
CA THR A 193 -4.66 8.82 -11.84
C THR A 193 -5.87 9.45 -12.51
N ASN A 194 -5.98 9.30 -13.85
CA ASN A 194 -7.14 9.74 -14.62
C ASN A 194 -8.39 8.87 -14.41
N ASN A 195 -8.26 7.75 -13.69
CA ASN A 195 -9.33 6.77 -13.47
C ASN A 195 -10.19 7.04 -12.24
N LEU A 196 -9.91 8.09 -11.47
CA LEU A 196 -10.78 8.45 -10.35
C LEU A 196 -12.03 9.19 -10.87
N PRO A 197 -13.22 8.87 -10.34
CA PRO A 197 -14.41 9.64 -10.63
C PRO A 197 -14.16 11.13 -10.40
N LYS A 198 -14.63 12.00 -11.31
CA LYS A 198 -14.46 13.47 -11.22
C LYS A 198 -14.98 14.07 -9.90
N GLU A 199 -15.78 13.31 -9.20
CA GLU A 199 -16.42 13.64 -7.94
C GLU A 199 -15.50 13.46 -6.71
N MET A 200 -14.31 12.87 -6.87
CA MET A 200 -13.33 12.67 -5.81
C MET A 200 -12.34 13.84 -5.79
N GLY A 201 -12.44 14.70 -4.75
CA GLY A 201 -11.57 15.86 -4.54
C GLY A 201 -10.15 15.49 -4.11
N LEU A 202 -9.35 16.52 -3.77
CA LEU A 202 -7.92 16.37 -3.41
C LEU A 202 -7.68 15.39 -2.27
N ARG A 203 -8.51 15.38 -1.20
CA ARG A 203 -8.36 14.43 -0.09
C ARG A 203 -8.45 12.97 -0.53
N HIS A 204 -9.34 12.66 -1.49
CA HIS A 204 -9.43 11.30 -2.04
C HIS A 204 -8.19 10.95 -2.86
N ARG A 205 -7.67 11.89 -3.65
CA ARG A 205 -6.45 11.69 -4.44
C ARG A 205 -5.23 11.52 -3.55
N SER A 206 -5.12 12.30 -2.47
CA SER A 206 -4.05 12.14 -1.48
C SER A 206 -4.17 10.83 -0.70
N GLY A 207 -5.37 10.44 -0.29
CA GLY A 207 -5.60 9.15 0.35
C GLY A 207 -5.25 7.96 -0.54
N LEU A 208 -5.59 8.05 -1.83
CA LEU A 208 -5.19 7.03 -2.81
C LEU A 208 -3.67 7.03 -3.03
N GLY A 209 -3.05 8.21 -3.17
CA GLY A 209 -1.60 8.36 -3.33
C GLY A 209 -0.84 7.70 -2.17
N MET A 210 -1.25 8.00 -0.95
CA MET A 210 -0.68 7.39 0.25
C MET A 210 -0.84 5.87 0.27
N SER A 211 -2.01 5.35 -0.11
CA SER A 211 -2.27 3.90 -0.18
C SER A 211 -1.55 3.19 -1.34
N LEU A 212 -1.07 3.93 -2.34
CA LEU A 212 -0.22 3.42 -3.41
C LEU A 212 1.25 3.35 -2.98
N GLU A 213 1.70 4.29 -2.14
CA GLU A 213 3.10 4.36 -1.70
C GLU A 213 3.38 3.56 -0.42
N THR A 214 2.34 3.33 0.41
CA THR A 214 2.48 2.66 1.70
C THR A 214 1.39 1.60 1.90
N ASP A 215 1.52 0.79 2.95
CA ASP A 215 0.49 -0.15 3.40
C ASP A 215 -0.52 0.46 4.38
N ALA A 216 -0.46 1.78 4.58
CA ALA A 216 -1.35 2.49 5.49
C ALA A 216 -2.82 2.33 5.09
N ILE A 217 -3.69 2.29 6.11
CA ILE A 217 -5.13 2.41 5.91
C ILE A 217 -5.48 3.89 5.99
N VAL A 218 -6.05 4.43 4.92
CA VAL A 218 -6.41 5.86 4.86
C VAL A 218 -7.91 6.03 4.84
N ILE A 219 -8.43 6.73 5.85
CA ILE A 219 -9.86 7.05 5.98
C ILE A 219 -10.06 8.48 5.48
N ILE A 220 -11.02 8.66 4.59
CA ILE A 220 -11.36 9.95 3.97
C ILE A 220 -12.81 10.27 4.27
N VAL A 221 -13.07 11.45 4.84
CA VAL A 221 -14.43 11.99 5.00
C VAL A 221 -14.62 13.12 4.00
N SER A 222 -15.64 13.00 3.17
CA SER A 222 -15.95 14.02 2.13
C SER A 222 -16.71 15.20 2.74
N GLU A 223 -16.20 16.40 2.56
CA GLU A 223 -16.87 17.65 2.98
C GLU A 223 -18.09 18.01 2.11
N GLU A 224 -18.13 17.56 0.87
CA GLU A 224 -19.25 17.84 -0.04
C GLU A 224 -20.44 16.91 0.23
N ARG A 225 -20.16 15.60 0.37
CA ARG A 225 -21.20 14.55 0.41
C ARG A 225 -21.40 13.95 1.79
N GLY A 226 -20.49 14.17 2.73
CA GLY A 226 -20.50 13.51 4.04
C GLY A 226 -20.34 12.00 3.95
N LYS A 227 -19.74 11.48 2.85
CA LYS A 227 -19.46 10.05 2.69
C LYS A 227 -18.08 9.73 3.26
N ILE A 228 -17.96 8.54 3.82
CA ILE A 228 -16.70 8.00 4.31
C ILE A 228 -16.15 7.03 3.26
N SER A 229 -14.89 7.17 2.92
CA SER A 229 -14.18 6.26 2.02
C SER A 229 -12.94 5.74 2.72
N VAL A 230 -12.52 4.52 2.36
CA VAL A 230 -11.27 3.93 2.83
C VAL A 230 -10.40 3.60 1.64
N ALA A 231 -9.15 4.06 1.67
CA ALA A 231 -8.14 3.71 0.68
C ALA A 231 -7.10 2.77 1.32
N HIS A 232 -6.80 1.67 0.63
CA HIS A 232 -5.80 0.69 1.05
C HIS A 232 -5.29 -0.08 -0.17
N ASN A 233 -3.97 -0.31 -0.25
CA ASN A 233 -3.32 -1.04 -1.36
C ASN A 233 -3.72 -0.52 -2.75
N GLY A 234 -3.77 0.79 -2.94
CA GLY A 234 -4.11 1.41 -4.22
C GLY A 234 -5.58 1.29 -4.63
N ASN A 235 -6.46 0.82 -3.75
CA ASN A 235 -7.89 0.75 -3.97
C ASN A 235 -8.63 1.69 -3.03
N ILE A 236 -9.70 2.31 -3.52
CA ILE A 236 -10.56 3.16 -2.71
C ILE A 236 -11.99 2.60 -2.70
N GLN A 237 -12.57 2.46 -1.53
CA GLN A 237 -13.93 1.97 -1.31
C GLN A 237 -14.74 3.01 -0.56
N VAL A 238 -15.94 3.30 -1.05
CA VAL A 238 -16.89 4.19 -0.38
C VAL A 238 -17.74 3.35 0.56
N LEU A 239 -17.71 3.68 1.85
CA LEU A 239 -18.54 3.01 2.86
C LEU A 239 -19.96 3.59 2.82
N SER A 240 -20.96 2.70 2.69
CA SER A 240 -22.35 3.09 2.85
C SER A 240 -22.72 3.10 4.32
N LEU A 241 -23.15 4.24 4.86
CA LEU A 241 -23.59 4.39 6.26
C LEU A 241 -24.87 3.59 6.59
N ILE A 242 -25.43 2.87 5.62
CA ILE A 242 -26.66 2.07 5.80
C ILE A 242 -26.37 0.72 6.49
N HIS A 243 -25.11 0.33 6.63
CA HIS A 243 -24.70 -0.97 7.17
C HIS A 243 -23.86 -0.91 8.45
N ILE A 244 -23.95 0.18 9.22
CA ILE A 244 -23.31 0.28 10.55
C ILE A 244 -24.39 0.45 11.61
#